data_f1940e405be7a6cbc828e52ea414102f
#
_entry.id   f1940e405be7a6cbc828e52ea414102f
#
_cell.length_a   1.000
_cell.length_b   1.000
_cell.length_c   1.000
_cell.angle_alpha   90.00
_cell.angle_beta   90.00
_cell.angle_gamma   90.00
#
_symmetry.space_group_name_H-M   'P 1'
#
loop_
_entity.id
_entity.type
_entity.pdbx_description
1 polymer ?
#
loop_
_entity_poly.entity_id
_entity_poly.type
_entity_poly.pdbx_seq_one_letter_code
_entity_poly.pdbx_strand_id
1 'polypeptide(L)'
;MRIRIAHETVYSYAVPAHAVIQTLRLTPRNYEGQHVANWRIDVDQDCRLDAHEDAFGNITHTFSCAGPIQTLTVRVDGLVETTDTAGIVRGAIERFPPGLYLRGTDLTAADAGIRAYAEERKALGGDTLATLHALLDDLSRDMVFDKDPTHAATTAVEAFALKRGVCQDFAHVFIAAARHLGIPARYVGGYFLHADGTVDQEAGHAWAEAHVPDLGWVGFDAANGLCPTEQHIRIACGLDYLNAAPIRGSRHGGEGEFLTVKVVVDQALRQVQVQ
;
A
#
# COMPACT_ATOMS: atom_id res chain seq x y z
N MET A 1 15.30 2.70 12.20
CA MET A 1 15.34 4.06 11.62
C MET A 1 14.23 4.91 12.22
N ARG A 2 14.25 6.24 12.15
CA ARG A 2 13.11 7.11 12.50
C ARG A 2 12.67 7.86 11.26
N ILE A 3 11.41 7.71 10.88
CA ILE A 3 10.87 8.28 9.63
C ILE A 3 9.69 9.17 9.97
N ARG A 4 9.72 10.40 9.48
CA ARG A 4 8.63 11.35 9.53
C ARG A 4 7.80 11.26 8.26
N ILE A 5 6.49 11.30 8.41
CA ILE A 5 5.53 11.36 7.33
C ILE A 5 4.71 12.64 7.46
N ALA A 6 4.59 13.39 6.36
CA ALA A 6 3.57 14.39 6.18
C ALA A 6 2.83 14.09 4.86
N HIS A 7 1.56 13.78 4.95
CA HIS A 7 0.73 13.42 3.78
C HIS A 7 -0.48 14.34 3.74
N GLU A 8 -0.68 14.99 2.60
CA GLU A 8 -1.83 15.84 2.34
C GLU A 8 -2.57 15.37 1.09
N THR A 9 -3.87 15.19 1.22
CA THR A 9 -4.78 14.89 0.10
C THR A 9 -5.83 15.99 0.03
N VAL A 10 -5.91 16.67 -1.10
CA VAL A 10 -6.84 17.78 -1.34
C VAL A 10 -7.80 17.40 -2.46
N TYR A 11 -9.08 17.40 -2.16
CA TYR A 11 -10.18 17.32 -3.11
C TYR A 11 -10.71 18.73 -3.36
N SER A 12 -10.81 19.14 -4.62
CA SER A 12 -11.42 20.39 -5.05
C SER A 12 -12.55 20.10 -6.01
N TYR A 13 -13.68 20.76 -5.86
CA TYR A 13 -14.87 20.56 -6.67
C TYR A 13 -15.20 21.84 -7.44
N ALA A 14 -15.41 21.74 -8.76
CA ALA A 14 -15.85 22.88 -9.59
C ALA A 14 -17.24 23.37 -9.15
N VAL A 15 -18.13 22.44 -8.83
CA VAL A 15 -19.41 22.68 -8.16
C VAL A 15 -19.34 22.09 -6.75
N PRO A 16 -19.70 22.82 -5.69
CA PRO A 16 -19.58 22.33 -4.33
C PRO A 16 -20.32 21.01 -4.11
N ALA A 17 -19.71 20.09 -3.36
CA ALA A 17 -20.38 18.86 -2.93
C ALA A 17 -21.38 19.17 -1.81
N HIS A 18 -22.53 18.48 -1.83
CA HIS A 18 -23.56 18.61 -0.81
C HIS A 18 -23.28 17.75 0.42
N ALA A 19 -22.61 16.63 0.22
CA ALA A 19 -22.15 15.75 1.29
C ALA A 19 -20.98 14.89 0.79
N VAL A 20 -20.09 14.55 1.71
CA VAL A 20 -18.96 13.62 1.48
C VAL A 20 -18.91 12.62 2.63
N ILE A 21 -18.71 11.35 2.30
CA ILE A 21 -18.42 10.27 3.26
C ILE A 21 -17.12 9.62 2.81
N GLN A 22 -16.14 9.52 3.71
CA GLN A 22 -14.87 8.85 3.42
C GLN A 22 -14.46 7.90 4.53
N THR A 23 -13.79 6.82 4.13
CA THR A 23 -13.08 5.88 4.98
C THR A 23 -11.59 5.98 4.69
N LEU A 24 -10.83 6.29 5.72
CA LEU A 24 -9.38 6.47 5.68
C LEU A 24 -8.69 5.22 6.23
N ARG A 25 -7.69 4.70 5.50
CA ARG A 25 -6.73 3.67 5.95
C ARG A 25 -5.34 4.28 5.91
N LEU A 26 -5.12 5.23 6.81
CA LEU A 26 -3.91 6.05 6.86
C LEU A 26 -3.15 5.90 8.18
N THR A 27 -3.62 5.04 9.10
CA THR A 27 -3.01 4.87 10.42
C THR A 27 -2.23 3.55 10.48
N PRO A 28 -0.90 3.60 10.70
CA PRO A 28 -0.08 2.40 10.86
C PRO A 28 -0.37 1.68 12.17
N ARG A 29 -0.04 0.38 12.21
CA ARG A 29 -0.02 -0.42 13.43
C ARG A 29 1.39 -0.72 13.88
N ASN A 30 1.54 -0.98 15.17
CA ASN A 30 2.77 -1.55 15.73
C ASN A 30 2.86 -3.04 15.39
N TYR A 31 4.07 -3.48 15.07
CA TYR A 31 4.50 -4.88 14.99
C TYR A 31 6.03 -4.94 15.20
N GLU A 32 6.66 -6.12 15.21
CA GLU A 32 8.09 -6.25 15.59
C GLU A 32 9.05 -5.35 14.77
N GLY A 33 8.75 -5.09 13.51
CA GLY A 33 9.55 -4.21 12.63
C GLY A 33 9.15 -2.73 12.67
N GLN A 34 8.08 -2.34 13.37
CA GLN A 34 7.49 -1.00 13.27
C GLN A 34 6.87 -0.54 14.58
N HIS A 35 7.29 0.63 15.06
CA HIS A 35 6.73 1.29 16.26
C HIS A 35 6.25 2.71 15.89
N VAL A 36 4.98 2.98 16.14
CA VAL A 36 4.35 4.29 15.89
C VAL A 36 4.58 5.17 17.10
N ALA A 37 5.50 6.12 16.99
CA ALA A 37 5.85 7.03 18.08
C ALA A 37 4.83 8.18 18.22
N ASN A 38 4.33 8.69 17.10
CA ASN A 38 3.26 9.69 17.04
C ASN A 38 2.53 9.56 15.69
N TRP A 39 1.21 9.78 15.72
CA TRP A 39 0.42 9.75 14.47
C TRP A 39 -0.87 10.56 14.65
N ARG A 40 -1.14 11.46 13.70
CA ARG A 40 -2.32 12.28 13.71
C ARG A 40 -2.92 12.38 12.31
N ILE A 41 -4.25 12.33 12.26
CA ILE A 41 -5.04 12.61 11.05
C ILE A 41 -5.95 13.80 11.34
N ASP A 42 -5.94 14.78 10.46
CA ASP A 42 -6.79 15.96 10.51
C ASP A 42 -7.60 16.07 9.21
N VAL A 43 -8.84 16.53 9.34
CA VAL A 43 -9.74 16.88 8.24
C VAL A 43 -10.15 18.34 8.42
N ASP A 44 -10.08 19.14 7.37
CA ASP A 44 -10.35 20.59 7.41
C ASP A 44 -11.85 20.95 7.43
N GLN A 45 -12.73 19.96 7.59
CA GLN A 45 -14.17 20.11 7.70
C GLN A 45 -14.63 19.86 9.13
N ASP A 46 -15.76 20.46 9.51
CA ASP A 46 -16.42 20.13 10.79
C ASP A 46 -17.04 18.74 10.72
N CYS A 47 -16.27 17.75 11.18
CA CYS A 47 -16.65 16.36 11.16
C CYS A 47 -16.03 15.59 12.33
N ARG A 48 -16.61 14.45 12.65
CA ARG A 48 -16.04 13.49 13.60
C ARG A 48 -15.37 12.37 12.86
N LEU A 49 -14.13 12.05 13.25
CA LEU A 49 -13.41 10.86 12.81
C LEU A 49 -13.73 9.68 13.74
N ASP A 50 -14.53 8.74 13.26
CA ASP A 50 -14.86 7.52 14.02
C ASP A 50 -13.87 6.42 13.68
N ALA A 51 -13.02 6.05 14.66
CA ALA A 51 -11.99 5.02 14.51
C ALA A 51 -12.56 3.62 14.74
N HIS A 52 -12.23 2.67 13.89
CA HIS A 52 -12.59 1.25 14.01
C HIS A 52 -11.55 0.36 13.31
N GLU A 53 -11.71 -0.94 13.41
CA GLU A 53 -10.92 -1.90 12.64
C GLU A 53 -11.75 -2.49 11.50
N ASP A 54 -11.13 -2.64 10.33
CA ASP A 54 -11.76 -3.40 9.26
C ASP A 54 -11.49 -4.92 9.38
N ALA A 55 -12.05 -5.69 8.45
CA ALA A 55 -11.94 -7.14 8.46
C ALA A 55 -10.49 -7.66 8.36
N PHE A 56 -9.57 -6.88 7.79
CA PHE A 56 -8.16 -7.24 7.67
C PHE A 56 -7.32 -6.81 8.88
N GLY A 57 -7.94 -6.15 9.86
CA GLY A 57 -7.25 -5.60 11.02
C GLY A 57 -6.62 -4.23 10.77
N ASN A 58 -6.91 -3.55 9.67
CA ASN A 58 -6.44 -2.19 9.45
C ASN A 58 -7.17 -1.22 10.39
N ILE A 59 -6.45 -0.21 10.90
CA ILE A 59 -7.10 0.92 11.59
C ILE A 59 -7.72 1.80 10.52
N THR A 60 -9.04 1.97 10.62
CA THR A 60 -9.82 2.80 9.70
C THR A 60 -10.46 3.96 10.45
N HIS A 61 -10.57 5.10 9.79
CA HIS A 61 -11.33 6.25 10.28
C HIS A 61 -12.41 6.58 9.26
N THR A 62 -13.66 6.65 9.70
CA THR A 62 -14.76 7.06 8.84
C THR A 62 -15.28 8.41 9.29
N PHE A 63 -15.55 9.30 8.35
CA PHE A 63 -16.22 10.56 8.61
C PHE A 63 -17.24 10.90 7.54
N SER A 64 -18.18 11.75 7.90
CA SER A 64 -19.12 12.38 6.99
C SER A 64 -19.17 13.88 7.27
N CYS A 65 -19.25 14.69 6.23
CA CYS A 65 -19.45 16.13 6.33
C CYS A 65 -20.57 16.57 5.38
N ALA A 66 -21.35 17.55 5.85
CA ALA A 66 -22.40 18.18 5.06
C ALA A 66 -21.87 19.45 4.39
N GLY A 67 -22.30 19.66 3.15
CA GLY A 67 -21.89 20.83 2.36
C GLY A 67 -22.66 22.12 2.64
N PRO A 68 -22.32 23.19 1.88
CA PRO A 68 -21.52 23.16 0.65
C PRO A 68 -20.02 23.02 0.88
N ILE A 69 -19.38 22.02 0.23
CA ILE A 69 -17.95 21.73 0.33
C ILE A 69 -17.28 22.05 -1.01
N GLN A 70 -16.48 23.11 -1.07
CA GLN A 70 -15.70 23.48 -2.25
C GLN A 70 -14.36 22.77 -2.29
N THR A 71 -13.75 22.58 -1.10
CA THR A 71 -12.49 21.86 -0.90
C THR A 71 -12.60 20.99 0.35
N LEU A 72 -11.93 19.84 0.31
CA LEU A 72 -11.79 18.94 1.43
C LEU A 72 -10.34 18.48 1.51
N THR A 73 -9.71 18.74 2.65
CA THR A 73 -8.31 18.35 2.88
C THR A 73 -8.20 17.34 4.00
N VAL A 74 -7.53 16.23 3.71
CA VAL A 74 -7.11 15.25 4.71
C VAL A 74 -5.61 15.36 4.90
N ARG A 75 -5.15 15.55 6.14
CA ARG A 75 -3.74 15.65 6.50
C ARG A 75 -3.34 14.57 7.48
N VAL A 76 -2.14 14.04 7.26
CA VAL A 76 -1.47 13.13 8.19
C VAL A 76 -0.13 13.73 8.56
N ASP A 77 0.19 13.74 9.85
CA ASP A 77 1.54 13.99 10.38
C ASP A 77 1.89 12.87 11.34
N GLY A 78 3.05 12.22 11.13
CA GLY A 78 3.42 11.08 11.92
C GLY A 78 4.92 10.84 12.02
N LEU A 79 5.30 10.08 13.04
CA LEU A 79 6.66 9.63 13.32
C LEU A 79 6.62 8.14 13.63
N VAL A 80 7.38 7.37 12.85
CA VAL A 80 7.48 5.91 13.01
C VAL A 80 8.93 5.52 13.19
N GLU A 81 9.18 4.60 14.11
CA GLU A 81 10.46 3.95 14.30
C GLU A 81 10.41 2.58 13.64
N THR A 82 11.35 2.32 12.74
CA THR A 82 11.42 1.07 11.97
C THR A 82 12.73 0.34 12.21
N THR A 83 12.68 -0.98 12.10
CA THR A 83 13.83 -1.87 12.19
C THR A 83 13.80 -2.83 11.01
N ASP A 84 14.94 -3.11 10.42
CA ASP A 84 15.05 -4.10 9.35
C ASP A 84 14.76 -5.50 9.91
N THR A 85 13.79 -6.16 9.32
CA THR A 85 13.37 -7.53 9.63
C THR A 85 13.61 -8.49 8.46
N ALA A 86 14.42 -8.08 7.47
CA ALA A 86 14.61 -8.78 6.21
C ALA A 86 13.28 -9.10 5.49
N GLY A 87 12.34 -8.17 5.55
CA GLY A 87 10.99 -8.31 4.97
C GLY A 87 10.02 -9.20 5.76
N ILE A 88 10.43 -9.83 6.85
CA ILE A 88 9.56 -10.74 7.63
C ILE A 88 8.63 -9.92 8.54
N VAL A 89 7.32 -10.18 8.45
CA VAL A 89 6.29 -9.51 9.26
C VAL A 89 5.91 -10.40 10.44
N ARG A 90 6.30 -10.01 11.66
CA ARG A 90 5.98 -10.72 12.91
C ARG A 90 5.24 -9.82 13.89
N GLY A 91 4.38 -10.42 14.70
CA GLY A 91 3.62 -9.67 15.70
C GLY A 91 2.53 -8.76 15.15
N ALA A 92 2.27 -8.80 13.83
CA ALA A 92 1.13 -8.12 13.23
C ALA A 92 -0.18 -8.83 13.58
N ILE A 93 -1.29 -8.07 13.62
CA ILE A 93 -2.62 -8.64 13.85
C ILE A 93 -3.07 -9.39 12.60
N GLU A 94 -3.29 -10.70 12.74
CA GLU A 94 -3.79 -11.56 11.68
C GLU A 94 -5.24 -11.96 11.98
N ARG A 95 -6.21 -11.37 11.23
CA ARG A 95 -7.64 -11.64 11.40
C ARG A 95 -8.13 -12.87 10.65
N PHE A 96 -7.41 -13.25 9.59
CA PHE A 96 -7.77 -14.37 8.74
C PHE A 96 -6.62 -15.38 8.63
N PRO A 97 -6.92 -16.66 8.42
CA PRO A 97 -5.89 -17.65 8.09
C PRO A 97 -5.29 -17.33 6.72
N PRO A 98 -4.01 -17.70 6.47
CA PRO A 98 -3.34 -17.43 5.20
C PRO A 98 -4.12 -17.89 3.96
N GLY A 99 -4.86 -19.00 4.06
CA GLY A 99 -5.67 -19.53 2.95
C GLY A 99 -6.73 -18.57 2.40
N LEU A 100 -7.19 -17.55 3.17
CA LEU A 100 -8.08 -16.53 2.64
C LEU A 100 -7.40 -15.75 1.50
N TYR A 101 -6.11 -15.53 1.61
CA TYR A 101 -5.32 -14.71 0.67
C TYR A 101 -4.92 -15.46 -0.61
N LEU A 102 -5.44 -16.68 -0.82
CA LEU A 102 -5.49 -17.34 -2.12
C LEU A 102 -6.65 -16.84 -3.00
N ARG A 103 -7.60 -16.12 -2.41
CA ARG A 103 -8.76 -15.61 -3.12
C ARG A 103 -8.36 -14.54 -4.12
N GLY A 104 -8.67 -14.78 -5.40
CA GLY A 104 -8.54 -13.76 -6.45
C GLY A 104 -9.58 -12.65 -6.33
N THR A 105 -9.25 -11.50 -6.90
CA THR A 105 -10.14 -10.35 -7.12
C THR A 105 -10.04 -9.94 -8.58
N ASP A 106 -10.94 -9.06 -9.03
CA ASP A 106 -10.89 -8.55 -10.42
C ASP A 106 -9.55 -7.89 -10.73
N LEU A 107 -8.94 -7.17 -9.76
CA LEU A 107 -7.65 -6.51 -9.94
C LEU A 107 -6.45 -7.46 -9.93
N THR A 108 -6.58 -8.64 -9.33
CA THR A 108 -5.49 -9.62 -9.14
C THR A 108 -5.78 -10.97 -9.79
N ALA A 109 -6.67 -11.04 -10.76
CA ALA A 109 -6.89 -12.23 -11.55
C ALA A 109 -5.68 -12.50 -12.46
N ALA A 110 -5.28 -13.78 -12.60
CA ALA A 110 -4.20 -14.18 -13.50
C ALA A 110 -4.77 -14.72 -14.82
N ASP A 111 -4.33 -14.16 -15.94
CA ASP A 111 -4.56 -14.71 -17.28
C ASP A 111 -3.54 -15.81 -17.63
N ALA A 112 -3.60 -16.29 -18.89
CA ALA A 112 -2.66 -17.29 -19.38
C ALA A 112 -1.19 -16.80 -19.34
N GLY A 113 -0.96 -15.50 -19.61
CA GLY A 113 0.37 -14.90 -19.61
C GLY A 113 0.99 -14.85 -18.22
N ILE A 114 0.25 -14.35 -17.23
CA ILE A 114 0.72 -14.31 -15.82
C ILE A 114 0.92 -15.73 -15.28
N ARG A 115 0.03 -16.68 -15.63
CA ARG A 115 0.15 -18.08 -15.21
C ARG A 115 1.42 -18.73 -15.76
N ALA A 116 1.66 -18.59 -17.06
CA ALA A 116 2.88 -19.11 -17.69
C ALA A 116 4.13 -18.50 -17.07
N TYR A 117 4.13 -17.19 -16.86
CA TYR A 117 5.20 -16.45 -16.20
C TYR A 117 5.49 -17.00 -14.79
N ALA A 118 4.47 -17.28 -13.99
CA ALA A 118 4.60 -17.84 -12.66
C ALA A 118 5.16 -19.28 -12.69
N GLU A 119 4.62 -20.14 -13.57
CA GLU A 119 5.08 -21.55 -13.70
C GLU A 119 6.53 -21.65 -14.17
N GLU A 120 7.00 -20.77 -15.04
CA GLU A 120 8.41 -20.70 -15.46
C GLU A 120 9.33 -20.47 -14.26
N ARG A 121 8.98 -19.56 -13.33
CA ARG A 121 9.78 -19.28 -12.11
C ARG A 121 9.77 -20.44 -11.15
N LYS A 122 8.62 -21.08 -10.97
CA LYS A 122 8.52 -22.32 -10.19
C LYS A 122 9.37 -23.46 -10.78
N ALA A 123 9.43 -23.55 -12.11
CA ALA A 123 10.22 -24.55 -12.81
C ALA A 123 11.74 -24.39 -12.66
N LEU A 124 12.23 -23.21 -12.21
CA LEU A 124 13.65 -23.02 -11.87
C LEU A 124 14.08 -23.89 -10.68
N GLY A 125 13.10 -24.41 -9.92
CA GLY A 125 13.35 -25.24 -8.72
C GLY A 125 13.59 -24.40 -7.47
N GLY A 126 13.74 -25.09 -6.35
CA GLY A 126 13.88 -24.46 -5.04
C GLY A 126 12.60 -24.53 -4.22
N ASP A 127 12.63 -23.89 -3.07
CA ASP A 127 11.49 -23.78 -2.16
C ASP A 127 10.54 -22.62 -2.53
N THR A 128 9.52 -22.42 -1.71
CA THR A 128 8.58 -21.31 -1.89
C THR A 128 9.26 -19.95 -1.87
N LEU A 129 10.24 -19.75 -0.99
CA LEU A 129 10.96 -18.47 -0.88
C LEU A 129 11.79 -18.19 -2.13
N ALA A 130 12.50 -19.19 -2.64
CA ALA A 130 13.29 -19.07 -3.88
C ALA A 130 12.41 -18.72 -5.09
N THR A 131 11.21 -19.35 -5.21
CA THR A 131 10.24 -19.03 -6.25
C THR A 131 9.76 -17.58 -6.16
N LEU A 132 9.46 -17.08 -4.95
CA LEU A 132 9.01 -15.70 -4.73
C LEU A 132 10.12 -14.68 -5.01
N HIS A 133 11.38 -14.98 -4.69
CA HIS A 133 12.52 -14.13 -5.08
C HIS A 133 12.71 -14.10 -6.60
N ALA A 134 12.57 -15.24 -7.29
CA ALA A 134 12.61 -15.25 -8.75
C ALA A 134 11.49 -14.39 -9.38
N LEU A 135 10.27 -14.42 -8.80
CA LEU A 135 9.18 -13.52 -9.21
C LEU A 135 9.52 -12.05 -8.94
N LEU A 136 10.10 -11.72 -7.79
CA LEU A 136 10.51 -10.37 -7.42
C LEU A 136 11.52 -9.81 -8.40
N ASP A 137 12.63 -10.53 -8.61
CA ASP A 137 13.75 -10.12 -9.45
C ASP A 137 13.33 -9.95 -10.91
N ASP A 138 12.56 -10.91 -11.42
CA ASP A 138 12.13 -10.90 -12.81
C ASP A 138 11.07 -9.83 -13.07
N LEU A 139 10.10 -9.60 -12.18
CA LEU A 139 9.14 -8.51 -12.35
C LEU A 139 9.81 -7.14 -12.31
N SER A 140 10.76 -6.95 -11.40
CA SER A 140 11.53 -5.70 -11.31
C SER A 140 12.36 -5.42 -12.57
N ARG A 141 12.85 -6.47 -13.26
CA ARG A 141 13.58 -6.35 -14.52
C ARG A 141 12.66 -6.20 -15.73
N ASP A 142 11.55 -6.95 -15.77
CA ASP A 142 10.71 -7.12 -16.95
C ASP A 142 9.60 -6.07 -17.09
N MET A 143 9.32 -5.30 -16.01
CA MET A 143 8.37 -4.19 -16.00
C MET A 143 9.09 -2.87 -15.75
N VAL A 144 8.58 -1.79 -16.33
CA VAL A 144 9.12 -0.43 -16.19
C VAL A 144 8.21 0.39 -15.29
N PHE A 145 8.78 1.06 -14.27
CA PHE A 145 8.03 2.00 -13.46
C PHE A 145 7.64 3.22 -14.30
N ASP A 146 6.34 3.45 -14.45
CA ASP A 146 5.78 4.53 -15.29
C ASP A 146 4.44 4.99 -14.70
N LYS A 147 4.27 6.28 -14.48
CA LYS A 147 3.08 6.86 -13.84
C LYS A 147 1.92 7.09 -14.80
N ASP A 148 2.19 7.15 -16.10
CA ASP A 148 1.22 7.64 -17.09
C ASP A 148 0.20 6.59 -17.56
N PRO A 149 0.58 5.30 -17.80
CA PRO A 149 -0.30 4.38 -18.52
C PRO A 149 -1.37 3.70 -17.67
N THR A 150 -1.32 3.82 -16.33
CA THR A 150 -2.18 3.06 -15.42
C THR A 150 -2.94 3.96 -14.46
N HIS A 151 -3.99 3.42 -13.85
CA HIS A 151 -4.84 4.09 -12.88
C HIS A 151 -5.32 3.11 -11.80
N ALA A 152 -6.02 3.60 -10.78
CA ALA A 152 -6.42 2.82 -9.60
C ALA A 152 -7.26 1.55 -9.90
N ALA A 153 -7.89 1.47 -11.07
CA ALA A 153 -8.67 0.31 -11.50
C ALA A 153 -7.95 -0.58 -12.53
N THR A 154 -6.68 -0.29 -12.86
CA THR A 154 -5.88 -1.13 -13.76
C THR A 154 -5.68 -2.51 -13.13
N THR A 155 -5.96 -3.54 -13.91
CA THR A 155 -5.83 -4.94 -13.47
C THR A 155 -4.39 -5.46 -13.64
N ALA A 156 -4.05 -6.51 -12.91
CA ALA A 156 -2.78 -7.21 -13.07
C ALA A 156 -2.51 -7.63 -14.53
N VAL A 157 -3.55 -8.07 -15.25
CA VAL A 157 -3.48 -8.49 -16.65
C VAL A 157 -3.10 -7.32 -17.55
N GLU A 158 -3.77 -6.18 -17.40
CA GLU A 158 -3.51 -4.99 -18.20
C GLU A 158 -2.09 -4.46 -17.96
N ALA A 159 -1.67 -4.31 -16.69
CA ALA A 159 -0.34 -3.86 -16.33
C ALA A 159 0.76 -4.82 -16.84
N PHE A 160 0.54 -6.13 -16.71
CA PHE A 160 1.49 -7.13 -17.18
C PHE A 160 1.61 -7.14 -18.72
N ALA A 161 0.51 -6.95 -19.44
CA ALA A 161 0.53 -6.82 -20.90
C ALA A 161 1.26 -5.56 -21.37
N LEU A 162 1.09 -4.43 -20.66
CA LEU A 162 1.78 -3.17 -20.93
C LEU A 162 3.28 -3.22 -20.56
N LYS A 163 3.68 -4.11 -19.64
CA LYS A 163 5.01 -4.14 -19.02
C LYS A 163 5.41 -2.80 -18.39
N ARG A 164 4.42 -2.05 -17.94
CA ARG A 164 4.56 -0.72 -17.33
C ARG A 164 3.50 -0.49 -16.29
N GLY A 165 3.82 0.31 -15.28
CA GLY A 165 2.89 0.76 -14.27
C GLY A 165 3.58 1.28 -13.02
N VAL A 166 2.81 1.55 -11.98
CA VAL A 166 3.28 2.02 -10.68
C VAL A 166 3.41 0.86 -9.67
N CYS A 167 3.89 1.14 -8.47
CA CYS A 167 4.06 0.14 -7.40
C CYS A 167 2.82 -0.72 -7.14
N GLN A 168 1.60 -0.15 -7.27
CA GLN A 168 0.33 -0.87 -7.20
C GLN A 168 0.25 -2.00 -8.24
N ASP A 169 0.65 -1.72 -9.49
CA ASP A 169 0.57 -2.65 -10.60
C ASP A 169 1.55 -3.80 -10.42
N PHE A 170 2.79 -3.50 -10.04
CA PHE A 170 3.80 -4.51 -9.70
C PHE A 170 3.31 -5.43 -8.58
N ALA A 171 2.74 -4.86 -7.52
CA ALA A 171 2.17 -5.64 -6.41
C ALA A 171 1.01 -6.54 -6.89
N HIS A 172 0.10 -6.04 -7.73
CA HIS A 172 -1.01 -6.83 -8.25
C HIS A 172 -0.55 -7.99 -9.14
N VAL A 173 0.43 -7.77 -10.01
CA VAL A 173 1.01 -8.83 -10.87
C VAL A 173 1.71 -9.88 -10.02
N PHE A 174 2.52 -9.46 -9.03
CA PHE A 174 3.17 -10.39 -8.09
C PHE A 174 2.15 -11.25 -7.33
N ILE A 175 1.10 -10.63 -6.78
CA ILE A 175 0.01 -11.29 -6.06
C ILE A 175 -0.72 -12.29 -6.95
N ALA A 176 -1.05 -11.90 -8.19
CA ALA A 176 -1.72 -12.76 -9.15
C ALA A 176 -0.87 -14.01 -9.48
N ALA A 177 0.43 -13.84 -9.70
CA ALA A 177 1.39 -14.91 -9.95
C ALA A 177 1.55 -15.84 -8.74
N ALA A 178 1.76 -15.27 -7.54
CA ALA A 178 1.90 -16.05 -6.30
C ALA A 178 0.65 -16.89 -5.99
N ARG A 179 -0.54 -16.29 -6.09
CA ARG A 179 -1.81 -17.00 -5.87
C ARG A 179 -2.06 -18.11 -6.88
N HIS A 180 -1.68 -17.91 -8.15
CA HIS A 180 -1.76 -18.98 -9.16
C HIS A 180 -0.93 -20.18 -8.76
N LEU A 181 0.24 -19.99 -8.15
CA LEU A 181 1.10 -21.06 -7.64
C LEU A 181 0.61 -21.68 -6.32
N GLY A 182 -0.55 -21.26 -5.81
CA GLY A 182 -1.09 -21.74 -4.52
C GLY A 182 -0.41 -21.09 -3.31
N ILE A 183 0.33 -20.00 -3.48
CA ILE A 183 0.99 -19.26 -2.41
C ILE A 183 0.07 -18.11 -1.97
N PRO A 184 -0.40 -18.09 -0.69
CA PRO A 184 -1.20 -16.96 -0.18
C PRO A 184 -0.44 -15.66 -0.30
N ALA A 185 -1.05 -14.63 -0.89
CA ALA A 185 -0.43 -13.33 -1.07
C ALA A 185 -1.44 -12.20 -0.87
N ARG A 186 -0.98 -11.07 -0.31
CA ARG A 186 -1.82 -9.91 -0.01
C ARG A 186 -1.15 -8.61 -0.44
N TYR A 187 -1.98 -7.63 -0.72
CA TYR A 187 -1.57 -6.26 -1.04
C TYR A 187 -1.29 -5.49 0.24
N VAL A 188 -0.26 -4.68 0.22
CA VAL A 188 0.10 -3.75 1.29
C VAL A 188 0.26 -2.35 0.73
N GLY A 189 -0.41 -1.40 1.35
CA GLY A 189 -0.21 0.03 1.13
C GLY A 189 0.57 0.66 2.28
N GLY A 190 1.44 1.60 1.96
CA GLY A 190 2.27 2.26 2.96
C GLY A 190 3.06 3.44 2.41
N TYR A 191 4.23 3.68 2.99
CA TYR A 191 5.19 4.70 2.55
C TYR A 191 6.59 4.09 2.41
N PHE A 192 7.41 4.72 1.58
CA PHE A 192 8.79 4.32 1.35
C PHE A 192 9.71 5.52 1.41
N LEU A 193 10.80 5.43 2.18
CA LEU A 193 11.85 6.43 2.26
C LEU A 193 12.89 6.13 1.18
N HIS A 194 12.98 6.97 0.15
CA HIS A 194 13.93 6.79 -0.92
C HIS A 194 15.38 7.03 -0.45
N ALA A 195 16.28 6.14 -0.85
CA ALA A 195 17.71 6.22 -0.48
C ALA A 195 18.46 7.35 -1.23
N ASP A 196 17.92 7.83 -2.35
CA ASP A 196 18.49 8.91 -3.17
C ASP A 196 18.22 10.32 -2.60
N GLY A 197 17.53 10.41 -1.45
CA GLY A 197 17.18 11.67 -0.81
C GLY A 197 15.91 12.33 -1.36
N THR A 198 15.17 11.67 -2.23
CA THR A 198 13.85 12.15 -2.68
C THR A 198 12.87 12.10 -1.51
N VAL A 199 12.43 13.25 -1.03
CA VAL A 199 11.50 13.38 0.10
C VAL A 199 10.06 13.66 -0.36
N ASP A 200 9.88 14.42 -1.43
CA ASP A 200 8.58 14.78 -1.98
C ASP A 200 8.09 13.69 -2.94
N GLN A 201 6.90 13.16 -2.68
CA GLN A 201 6.26 12.10 -3.46
C GLN A 201 4.81 12.51 -3.79
N GLU A 202 4.31 12.04 -4.93
CA GLU A 202 2.94 12.33 -5.40
C GLU A 202 1.92 11.29 -4.91
N ALA A 203 2.38 10.22 -4.25
CA ALA A 203 1.54 9.16 -3.73
C ALA A 203 2.26 8.39 -2.62
N GLY A 204 1.54 7.55 -1.88
CA GLY A 204 2.13 6.52 -1.04
C GLY A 204 2.80 5.42 -1.87
N HIS A 205 3.25 4.38 -1.18
CA HIS A 205 3.90 3.23 -1.79
C HIS A 205 3.10 1.94 -1.59
N ALA A 206 3.40 0.91 -2.39
CA ALA A 206 2.74 -0.37 -2.31
C ALA A 206 3.67 -1.53 -2.64
N TRP A 207 3.41 -2.69 -2.02
CA TRP A 207 4.13 -3.94 -2.26
C TRP A 207 3.23 -5.15 -2.00
N ALA A 208 3.75 -6.33 -2.22
CA ALA A 208 3.07 -7.58 -1.88
C ALA A 208 3.66 -8.20 -0.60
N GLU A 209 2.85 -8.91 0.18
CA GLU A 209 3.30 -9.85 1.17
C GLU A 209 2.82 -11.25 0.77
N ALA A 210 3.71 -12.26 0.83
CA ALA A 210 3.38 -13.66 0.56
C ALA A 210 3.70 -14.54 1.76
N HIS A 211 2.88 -15.57 1.99
CA HIS A 211 3.05 -16.49 3.11
C HIS A 211 4.01 -17.61 2.75
N VAL A 212 5.15 -17.64 3.41
CA VAL A 212 6.20 -18.65 3.25
C VAL A 212 6.12 -19.64 4.39
N PRO A 213 6.10 -20.97 4.14
CA PRO A 213 6.16 -21.97 5.19
C PRO A 213 7.31 -21.69 6.16
N ASP A 214 7.08 -21.89 7.46
CA ASP A 214 8.03 -21.72 8.57
C ASP A 214 8.51 -20.27 8.82
N LEU A 215 8.34 -19.34 7.88
CA LEU A 215 8.67 -17.92 8.05
C LEU A 215 7.44 -17.04 8.36
N GLY A 216 6.27 -17.41 7.85
CA GLY A 216 5.07 -16.59 7.88
C GLY A 216 5.00 -15.59 6.72
N TRP A 217 4.53 -14.37 6.98
CA TRP A 217 4.42 -13.34 5.96
C TRP A 217 5.76 -12.68 5.67
N VAL A 218 6.12 -12.63 4.40
CA VAL A 218 7.35 -11.98 3.89
C VAL A 218 6.93 -10.97 2.83
N GLY A 219 7.48 -9.76 2.91
CA GLY A 219 7.25 -8.68 1.95
C GLY A 219 8.12 -8.80 0.70
N PHE A 220 7.57 -8.36 -0.44
CA PHE A 220 8.22 -8.32 -1.75
C PHE A 220 7.82 -7.05 -2.48
N ASP A 221 8.75 -6.11 -2.61
CA ASP A 221 8.57 -4.85 -3.33
C ASP A 221 9.16 -4.96 -4.72
N ALA A 222 8.36 -5.45 -5.66
CA ALA A 222 8.78 -5.68 -7.03
C ALA A 222 9.04 -4.38 -7.82
N ALA A 223 8.47 -3.25 -7.39
CA ALA A 223 8.76 -1.95 -8.02
C ALA A 223 10.19 -1.48 -7.74
N ASN A 224 10.76 -1.84 -6.58
CA ASN A 224 12.13 -1.52 -6.19
C ASN A 224 13.08 -2.73 -6.26
N GLY A 225 12.59 -3.94 -6.58
CA GLY A 225 13.39 -5.17 -6.69
C GLY A 225 14.01 -5.62 -5.36
N LEU A 226 13.31 -5.44 -4.23
CA LEU A 226 13.83 -5.78 -2.91
C LEU A 226 12.74 -6.24 -1.94
N CYS A 227 13.11 -6.94 -0.90
CA CYS A 227 12.24 -7.15 0.25
C CYS A 227 12.19 -5.88 1.11
N PRO A 228 11.03 -5.53 1.73
CA PRO A 228 10.93 -4.39 2.61
C PRO A 228 12.01 -4.38 3.71
N THR A 229 12.59 -3.20 3.89
CA THR A 229 13.61 -2.89 4.90
C THR A 229 13.06 -1.89 5.91
N GLU A 230 13.90 -1.34 6.78
CA GLU A 230 13.52 -0.24 7.67
C GLU A 230 13.11 1.05 6.97
N GLN A 231 13.22 1.13 5.63
CA GLN A 231 12.75 2.27 4.83
C GLN A 231 11.23 2.20 4.52
N HIS A 232 10.58 1.07 4.77
CA HIS A 232 9.16 0.87 4.51
C HIS A 232 8.33 1.09 5.77
N ILE A 233 7.22 1.84 5.63
CA ILE A 233 6.20 2.00 6.66
C ILE A 233 4.93 1.31 6.16
N ARG A 234 4.53 0.25 6.84
CA ARG A 234 3.33 -0.54 6.56
C ARG A 234 2.11 0.13 7.18
N ILE A 235 1.10 0.42 6.38
CA ILE A 235 -0.13 1.09 6.82
C ILE A 235 -1.32 0.12 6.82
N ALA A 236 -1.68 -0.42 5.67
CA ALA A 236 -2.87 -1.25 5.52
C ALA A 236 -2.60 -2.44 4.60
N CYS A 237 -3.33 -3.53 4.78
CA CYS A 237 -3.29 -4.68 3.90
C CYS A 237 -4.69 -5.11 3.44
N GLY A 238 -4.74 -5.89 2.35
CA GLY A 238 -5.99 -6.43 1.83
C GLY A 238 -5.76 -7.43 0.70
N LEU A 239 -6.83 -7.89 0.07
CA LEU A 239 -6.71 -8.77 -1.09
C LEU A 239 -6.12 -8.05 -2.31
N ASP A 240 -6.37 -6.75 -2.43
CA ASP A 240 -5.95 -5.87 -3.51
C ASP A 240 -5.91 -4.42 -3.02
N TYR A 241 -5.61 -3.49 -3.94
CA TYR A 241 -5.62 -2.06 -3.67
C TYR A 241 -6.94 -1.57 -3.07
N LEU A 242 -8.11 -2.03 -3.57
CA LEU A 242 -9.41 -1.53 -3.10
C LEU A 242 -9.67 -1.81 -1.62
N ASN A 243 -9.10 -2.88 -1.07
CA ASN A 243 -9.21 -3.21 0.35
C ASN A 243 -8.24 -2.40 1.23
N ALA A 244 -7.11 -1.96 0.67
CA ALA A 244 -6.06 -1.24 1.40
C ALA A 244 -5.93 0.23 0.97
N ALA A 245 -6.76 0.72 0.06
CA ALA A 245 -6.70 2.09 -0.44
C ALA A 245 -6.72 3.12 0.69
N PRO A 246 -5.79 4.11 0.66
CA PRO A 246 -5.65 5.10 1.72
C PRO A 246 -6.93 5.87 2.02
N ILE A 247 -7.64 6.28 0.97
CA ILE A 247 -8.91 7.00 1.06
C ILE A 247 -9.90 6.38 0.08
N ARG A 248 -11.08 6.03 0.58
CA ARG A 248 -12.22 5.61 -0.23
C ARG A 248 -13.49 6.27 0.29
N GLY A 249 -14.33 6.72 -0.63
CA GLY A 249 -15.57 7.35 -0.22
C GLY A 249 -16.56 7.54 -1.35
N SER A 250 -17.62 8.23 -1.03
CA SER A 250 -18.64 8.67 -1.97
C SER A 250 -18.99 10.13 -1.66
N ARG A 251 -19.51 10.82 -2.67
CA ARG A 251 -20.02 12.18 -2.53
C ARG A 251 -21.39 12.33 -3.19
N HIS A 252 -22.11 13.29 -2.70
CA HIS A 252 -23.34 13.77 -3.33
C HIS A 252 -23.11 15.18 -3.88
N GLY A 253 -23.30 15.38 -5.17
CA GLY A 253 -22.85 16.58 -5.88
C GLY A 253 -21.33 16.62 -6.08
N GLY A 254 -20.74 17.81 -6.20
CA GLY A 254 -19.32 17.96 -6.33
C GLY A 254 -18.80 17.61 -7.73
N GLU A 255 -19.46 18.12 -8.78
CA GLU A 255 -19.00 17.91 -10.16
C GLU A 255 -17.63 18.57 -10.40
N GLY A 256 -16.86 18.01 -11.34
CA GLY A 256 -15.53 18.53 -11.68
C GLY A 256 -14.54 18.35 -10.52
N GLU A 257 -14.47 17.13 -9.96
CA GLU A 257 -13.50 16.80 -8.92
C GLU A 257 -12.08 16.83 -9.46
N PHE A 258 -11.22 17.51 -8.72
CA PHE A 258 -9.78 17.51 -8.93
C PHE A 258 -9.09 17.05 -7.65
N LEU A 259 -8.19 16.07 -7.76
CA LEU A 259 -7.46 15.46 -6.65
C LEU A 259 -5.99 15.85 -6.72
N THR A 260 -5.45 16.33 -5.61
CA THR A 260 -4.00 16.53 -5.44
C THR A 260 -3.53 15.75 -4.22
N VAL A 261 -2.45 15.01 -4.37
CA VAL A 261 -1.79 14.28 -3.29
C VAL A 261 -0.35 14.75 -3.17
N LYS A 262 0.08 15.05 -1.96
CA LYS A 262 1.46 15.36 -1.62
C LYS A 262 1.88 14.55 -0.41
N VAL A 263 2.97 13.81 -0.55
CA VAL A 263 3.55 12.99 0.52
C VAL A 263 5.00 13.40 0.71
N VAL A 264 5.39 13.67 1.94
CA VAL A 264 6.77 13.91 2.34
C VAL A 264 7.18 12.78 3.26
N VAL A 265 8.22 12.05 2.87
CA VAL A 265 8.82 10.98 3.65
C VAL A 265 10.25 11.37 3.94
N ASP A 266 10.59 11.61 5.20
CA ASP A 266 11.90 12.14 5.60
C ASP A 266 12.47 11.37 6.80
N GLN A 267 13.80 11.28 6.84
CA GLN A 267 14.49 10.71 7.98
C GLN A 267 14.57 11.73 9.12
N ALA A 268 13.85 11.45 10.23
CA ALA A 268 13.92 12.30 11.40
C ALA A 268 15.29 12.19 12.09
N LEU A 269 16.02 13.30 12.19
CA LEU A 269 17.26 13.37 12.95
C LEU A 269 17.00 13.05 14.42
N ARG A 270 17.86 12.25 15.07
CA ARG A 270 17.83 12.07 16.53
C ARG A 270 18.05 13.42 17.18
N GLN A 271 17.09 13.91 17.94
CA GLN A 271 17.37 14.99 18.89
C GLN A 271 18.33 14.45 19.95
N VAL A 272 19.59 14.87 19.86
CA VAL A 272 20.54 14.66 20.96
C VAL A 272 20.13 15.66 22.05
N GLN A 273 19.46 15.19 23.10
CA GLN A 273 19.34 15.97 24.32
C GLN A 273 20.74 16.09 24.91
N VAL A 274 21.34 17.27 24.77
CA VAL A 274 22.50 17.67 25.56
C VAL A 274 21.96 17.98 26.95
N GLN A 275 22.24 17.08 27.90
CA GLN A 275 22.06 17.34 29.34
C GLN A 275 23.18 18.23 29.86
#